data_190f58028c98c007cfb112dabc76fe9e
#
_entry.id   190f58028c98c007cfb112dabc76fe9e
#
_cell.length_a   1.000
_cell.length_b   1.000
_cell.length_c   1.000
_cell.angle_alpha   90.00
_cell.angle_beta   90.00
_cell.angle_gamma   90.00
#
_symmetry.space_group_name_H-M   'P 1'
#
loop_
_entity.id
_entity.type
_entity.pdbx_description
1 polymer ?
#
loop_
_entity_poly.entity_id
_entity_poly.type
_entity_poly.pdbx_seq_one_letter_code
_entity_poly.pdbx_strand_id
1 'polypeptide(L)'
;TLTKGVPVTGLGATTGNSLNYTMVVPAGATNLTFTISGGTGDADMYVKFGSAPTDTVYDCRPYLGGNAETCTIAAPQAGTYYVRVKAYSTFSGVSLVGDYSTGGGG
;
A
#
# COMPACT_ATOMS: atom_id res chain seq x y z
N THR A 1 6.27 8.82 4.64
CA THR A 1 4.87 9.17 4.34
C THR A 1 4.66 9.27 2.84
N LEU A 2 3.66 8.58 2.34
CA LEU A 2 3.30 8.63 0.93
C LEU A 2 2.60 9.96 0.61
N THR A 3 2.83 10.44 -0.60
CA THR A 3 2.12 11.60 -1.15
C THR A 3 1.08 11.11 -2.15
N LYS A 4 -0.13 11.64 -2.07
CA LYS A 4 -1.25 11.26 -2.95
C LYS A 4 -0.83 11.29 -4.42
N GLY A 5 -0.99 10.16 -5.08
CA GLY A 5 -0.73 10.01 -6.51
C GLY A 5 0.74 10.01 -6.94
N VAL A 6 1.66 10.08 -5.98
CA VAL A 6 3.10 10.11 -6.29
C VAL A 6 3.73 8.76 -5.97
N PRO A 7 4.22 8.01 -6.95
CA PRO A 7 4.82 6.72 -6.69
C PRO A 7 6.18 6.84 -6.01
N VAL A 8 6.45 5.90 -5.10
CA VAL A 8 7.78 5.63 -4.57
C VAL A 8 8.35 4.47 -5.37
N THR A 9 9.54 4.63 -5.90
CA THR A 9 10.14 3.67 -6.82
C THR A 9 11.41 3.04 -6.26
N GLY A 10 11.88 1.99 -6.91
CA GLY A 10 13.15 1.36 -6.54
C GLY A 10 13.10 0.60 -5.23
N LEU A 11 11.94 0.13 -4.82
CA LEU A 11 11.78 -0.59 -3.56
C LEU A 11 12.33 -2.00 -3.67
N GLY A 12 13.00 -2.45 -2.61
CA GLY A 12 13.54 -3.81 -2.53
C GLY A 12 13.69 -4.27 -1.10
N ALA A 13 13.56 -5.57 -0.90
CA ALA A 13 13.81 -6.21 0.38
C ALA A 13 14.14 -7.68 0.17
N THR A 14 14.89 -8.25 1.09
CA THR A 14 15.18 -9.69 1.10
C THR A 14 14.06 -10.46 1.77
N THR A 15 13.93 -11.74 1.42
CA THR A 15 12.88 -12.63 1.93
C THR A 15 12.67 -12.47 3.44
N GLY A 16 11.43 -12.24 3.84
CA GLY A 16 11.02 -12.06 5.23
C GLY A 16 11.12 -10.63 5.76
N ASN A 17 11.77 -9.74 5.05
CA ASN A 17 11.87 -8.34 5.46
C ASN A 17 10.73 -7.50 4.88
N SER A 18 10.49 -6.35 5.49
CA SER A 18 9.38 -5.46 5.10
C SER A 18 9.83 -4.02 5.03
N LEU A 19 9.13 -3.26 4.18
CA LEU A 19 9.20 -1.81 4.12
C LEU A 19 7.86 -1.26 4.61
N ASN A 20 7.90 -0.20 5.41
CA ASN A 20 6.69 0.37 6.01
C ASN A 20 6.50 1.81 5.56
N TYR A 21 5.26 2.13 5.20
CA TYR A 21 4.87 3.46 4.75
C TYR A 21 3.58 3.87 5.42
N THR A 22 3.31 5.17 5.43
CA THR A 22 2.07 5.73 5.94
C THR A 22 1.50 6.73 4.93
N MET A 23 0.18 6.95 4.99
CA MET A 23 -0.48 7.97 4.20
C MET A 23 -1.63 8.55 5.00
N VAL A 24 -1.67 9.87 5.11
CA VAL A 24 -2.78 10.57 5.76
C VAL A 24 -3.89 10.77 4.73
N VAL A 25 -5.10 10.33 5.10
CA VAL A 25 -6.30 10.42 4.25
C VAL A 25 -7.27 11.41 4.89
N PRO A 26 -7.67 12.46 4.17
CA PRO A 26 -8.58 13.46 4.73
C PRO A 26 -10.02 12.99 4.78
N ALA A 27 -10.84 13.67 5.55
CA ALA A 27 -12.28 13.45 5.55
C ALA A 27 -12.87 13.70 4.17
N GLY A 28 -13.84 12.90 3.77
CA GLY A 28 -14.50 13.02 2.47
C GLY A 28 -13.79 12.32 1.32
N ALA A 29 -12.63 11.72 1.57
CA ALA A 29 -11.96 10.93 0.54
C ALA A 29 -12.75 9.67 0.20
N THR A 30 -12.67 9.25 -1.06
CA THR A 30 -13.29 8.03 -1.56
C THR A 30 -12.32 7.26 -2.45
N ASN A 31 -12.59 5.98 -2.63
CA ASN A 31 -11.80 5.11 -3.52
C ASN A 31 -10.30 5.20 -3.24
N LEU A 32 -9.94 4.99 -1.99
CA LEU A 32 -8.54 4.88 -1.60
C LEU A 32 -7.95 3.62 -2.21
N THR A 33 -6.84 3.77 -2.92
CA THR A 33 -6.10 2.65 -3.50
C THR A 33 -4.64 2.71 -3.11
N PHE A 34 -4.08 1.54 -2.83
CA PHE A 34 -2.63 1.37 -2.73
C PHE A 34 -2.25 0.30 -3.74
N THR A 35 -1.26 0.60 -4.57
CA THR A 35 -0.84 -0.29 -5.66
C THR A 35 0.66 -0.46 -5.62
N ILE A 36 1.11 -1.72 -5.68
CA ILE A 36 2.49 -2.05 -5.95
C ILE A 36 2.60 -2.71 -7.31
N SER A 37 3.70 -2.47 -8.01
CA SER A 37 3.91 -3.00 -9.36
C SER A 37 5.38 -2.94 -9.76
N GLY A 38 5.70 -3.66 -10.81
CA GLY A 38 7.02 -3.65 -11.44
C GLY A 38 8.06 -4.48 -10.69
N GLY A 39 9.30 -4.39 -11.15
CA GLY A 39 10.42 -5.07 -10.53
C GLY A 39 10.41 -6.58 -10.68
N THR A 40 11.19 -7.24 -9.84
CA THR A 40 11.36 -8.69 -9.83
C THR A 40 11.09 -9.25 -8.44
N GLY A 41 10.86 -10.55 -8.34
CA GLY A 41 10.60 -11.23 -7.08
C GLY A 41 9.13 -11.28 -6.73
N ASP A 42 8.82 -11.35 -5.42
CA ASP A 42 7.45 -11.43 -4.95
C ASP A 42 7.27 -10.57 -3.71
N ALA A 43 6.68 -9.41 -3.89
CA ALA A 43 6.34 -8.46 -2.83
C ALA A 43 4.85 -8.56 -2.51
N ASP A 44 4.53 -8.75 -1.23
CA ASP A 44 3.16 -8.72 -0.74
C ASP A 44 2.88 -7.39 -0.05
N MET A 45 1.64 -6.92 -0.17
CA MET A 45 1.21 -5.67 0.43
C MET A 45 0.15 -5.92 1.51
N TYR A 46 0.32 -5.25 2.65
CA TYR A 46 -0.65 -5.25 3.74
C TYR A 46 -1.04 -3.81 4.03
N VAL A 47 -2.31 -3.55 4.21
CA VAL A 47 -2.83 -2.21 4.53
C VAL A 47 -3.69 -2.27 5.77
N LYS A 48 -3.50 -1.34 6.70
CA LYS A 48 -4.32 -1.22 7.89
C LYS A 48 -4.50 0.23 8.28
N PHE A 49 -5.71 0.54 8.75
CA PHE A 49 -6.02 1.86 9.28
C PHE A 49 -5.61 1.97 10.75
N GLY A 50 -4.98 3.08 11.10
CA GLY A 50 -4.73 3.49 12.48
C GLY A 50 -3.51 2.88 13.15
N SER A 51 -2.98 1.78 12.64
CA SER A 51 -1.78 1.15 13.16
C SER A 51 -1.15 0.24 12.12
N ALA A 52 0.09 -0.18 12.36
CA ALA A 52 0.81 -1.02 11.41
C ALA A 52 0.15 -2.40 11.28
N PRO A 53 0.00 -2.92 10.06
CA PRO A 53 -0.48 -4.28 9.86
C PRO A 53 0.57 -5.29 10.30
N THR A 54 0.09 -6.48 10.68
CA THR A 54 0.93 -7.65 10.95
C THR A 54 0.66 -8.70 9.88
N ASP A 55 1.33 -9.85 9.97
CA ASP A 55 1.08 -10.94 9.04
C ASP A 55 -0.36 -11.49 9.13
N THR A 56 -1.03 -11.25 10.24
CA THR A 56 -2.36 -11.81 10.50
C THR A 56 -3.43 -10.76 10.76
N VAL A 57 -3.07 -9.51 11.03
CA VAL A 57 -4.00 -8.42 11.30
C VAL A 57 -3.80 -7.30 10.28
N TYR A 58 -4.78 -7.12 9.43
CA TYR A 58 -4.76 -6.16 8.33
C TYR A 58 -6.18 -5.88 7.85
N ASP A 59 -6.38 -4.75 7.16
CA ASP A 59 -7.67 -4.42 6.54
C ASP A 59 -7.74 -4.88 5.10
N CYS A 60 -6.60 -4.90 4.41
CA CYS A 60 -6.51 -5.37 3.04
C CYS A 60 -5.18 -6.08 2.83
N ARG A 61 -5.22 -7.24 2.20
CA ARG A 61 -4.04 -7.97 1.77
C ARG A 61 -4.37 -8.73 0.50
N PRO A 62 -3.90 -8.25 -0.67
CA PRO A 62 -4.03 -9.02 -1.91
C PRO A 62 -3.22 -10.31 -1.85
N TYR A 63 -3.79 -11.41 -2.36
CA TYR A 63 -3.13 -12.72 -2.40
C TYR A 63 -2.76 -13.07 -3.84
N LEU A 64 -2.07 -12.18 -4.50
CA LEU A 64 -1.64 -12.41 -5.89
C LEU A 64 -0.16 -12.74 -5.92
N GLY A 65 0.23 -13.63 -6.81
CA GLY A 65 1.63 -13.89 -7.08
C GLY A 65 2.27 -12.72 -7.81
N GLY A 66 3.58 -12.49 -7.58
CA GLY A 66 4.31 -11.40 -8.21
C GLY A 66 4.12 -10.06 -7.50
N ASN A 67 4.46 -8.98 -8.19
CA ASN A 67 4.53 -7.65 -7.58
C ASN A 67 3.33 -6.76 -7.92
N ALA A 68 2.45 -7.16 -8.78
CA ALA A 68 1.30 -6.35 -9.18
C ALA A 68 0.11 -6.61 -8.26
N GLU A 69 -0.05 -5.78 -7.23
CA GLU A 69 -1.12 -5.92 -6.23
C GLU A 69 -1.78 -4.58 -5.97
N THR A 70 -3.10 -4.59 -5.77
CA THR A 70 -3.86 -3.38 -5.46
C THR A 70 -4.81 -3.64 -4.30
N CYS A 71 -4.81 -2.74 -3.32
CA CYS A 71 -5.84 -2.65 -2.29
C CYS A 71 -6.75 -1.48 -2.60
N THR A 72 -8.07 -1.73 -2.63
CA THR A 72 -9.07 -0.69 -2.84
C THR A 72 -10.00 -0.61 -1.63
N ILE A 73 -10.14 0.58 -1.07
CA ILE A 73 -11.04 0.87 0.04
C ILE A 73 -12.01 1.94 -0.44
N ALA A 74 -13.27 1.54 -0.70
CA ALA A 74 -14.24 2.43 -1.34
C ALA A 74 -14.62 3.62 -0.47
N ALA A 75 -14.73 3.40 0.84
CA ALA A 75 -15.12 4.44 1.80
C ALA A 75 -14.08 4.53 2.92
N PRO A 76 -12.91 5.11 2.67
CA PRO A 76 -11.87 5.18 3.67
C PRO A 76 -12.24 6.11 4.81
N GLN A 77 -11.67 5.81 5.99
CA GLN A 77 -11.79 6.68 7.14
C GLN A 77 -10.76 7.82 7.06
N ALA A 78 -11.09 8.95 7.67
CA ALA A 78 -10.12 10.04 7.83
C ALA A 78 -9.07 9.66 8.86
N GLY A 79 -7.81 9.80 8.53
CA GLY A 79 -6.69 9.47 9.42
C GLY A 79 -5.55 8.80 8.68
N THR A 80 -4.69 8.13 9.43
CA THR A 80 -3.47 7.54 8.89
C THR A 80 -3.68 6.07 8.52
N TYR A 81 -3.38 5.74 7.28
CA TYR A 81 -3.28 4.36 6.81
C TYR A 81 -1.83 3.92 6.80
N TYR A 82 -1.61 2.68 7.20
CA TYR A 82 -0.29 2.06 7.25
C TYR A 82 -0.18 1.01 6.17
N VAL A 83 0.90 1.07 5.40
CA VAL A 83 1.17 0.13 4.31
C VAL A 83 2.48 -0.60 4.59
N ARG A 84 2.43 -1.91 4.51
CA ARG A 84 3.60 -2.77 4.67
C ARG A 84 3.82 -3.52 3.38
N VAL A 85 5.01 -3.41 2.83
CA VAL A 85 5.44 -4.19 1.67
C VAL A 85 6.44 -5.22 2.16
N LYS A 86 6.01 -6.49 2.16
CA LYS A 86 6.80 -7.60 2.70
C LYS A 86 7.33 -8.46 1.57
N ALA A 87 8.58 -8.87 1.67
CA ALA A 87 9.18 -9.81 0.73
C ALA A 87 8.73 -11.23 1.05
N TYR A 88 7.76 -11.75 0.33
CA TYR A 88 7.49 -13.19 0.31
C TYR A 88 8.70 -13.93 -0.26
N SER A 89 9.29 -13.38 -1.30
CA SER A 89 10.65 -13.69 -1.74
C SER A 89 11.34 -12.37 -2.09
N THR A 90 12.67 -12.37 -2.09
CA THR A 90 13.46 -11.16 -2.38
C THR A 90 12.95 -10.45 -3.63
N PHE A 91 12.66 -9.16 -3.51
CA PHE A 91 12.20 -8.35 -4.63
C PHE A 91 13.07 -7.10 -4.77
N SER A 92 13.03 -6.51 -5.96
CA SER A 92 13.70 -5.25 -6.25
C SER A 92 13.02 -4.50 -7.39
N GLY A 93 13.20 -3.19 -7.44
CA GLY A 93 12.64 -2.35 -8.49
C GLY A 93 11.12 -2.18 -8.44
N VAL A 94 10.51 -2.39 -7.29
CA VAL A 94 9.06 -2.28 -7.11
C VAL A 94 8.67 -0.84 -6.85
N SER A 95 7.51 -0.44 -7.36
CA SER A 95 6.91 0.87 -7.10
C SER A 95 5.68 0.74 -6.22
N LEU A 96 5.46 1.73 -5.34
CA LEU A 96 4.26 1.82 -4.50
C LEU A 96 3.62 3.19 -4.68
N VAL A 97 2.32 3.21 -4.92
CA VAL A 97 1.56 4.47 -4.97
C VAL A 97 0.28 4.34 -4.15
N GLY A 98 -0.03 5.39 -3.39
CA GLY A 98 -1.32 5.56 -2.73
C GLY A 98 -2.05 6.73 -3.37
N ASP A 99 -3.33 6.54 -3.62
CA ASP A 99 -4.17 7.58 -4.21
C ASP A 99 -5.60 7.48 -3.70
N TYR A 100 -6.34 8.56 -3.80
CA TYR A 100 -7.76 8.61 -3.45
C TYR A 100 -8.42 9.75 -4.21
N SER A 101 -9.75 9.71 -4.29
CA SER A 101 -10.52 10.81 -4.82
C SER A 101 -11.04 11.66 -3.67
N THR A 102 -11.09 12.97 -3.85
CA THR A 102 -11.78 13.85 -2.92
C THR A 102 -13.15 14.15 -3.47
N GLY A 103 -14.15 13.93 -2.63
CA GLY A 103 -15.53 14.04 -3.11
C GLY A 103 -15.94 15.44 -3.43
N GLY A 104 -16.89 15.48 -4.29
CA GLY A 104 -17.87 16.53 -4.45
C GLY A 104 -17.41 17.92 -4.67
N GLY A 105 -16.44 18.24 -4.64
CA GLY A 105 -16.21 19.53 -4.81
C GLY A 105 -15.36 20.02 -5.72
N GLY A 106 -15.08 19.06 -6.22
CA GLY A 106 -14.27 19.37 -7.32
C GLY A 106 -13.32 20.40 -7.05
#